data_1aafa2caa13eda1b420da9ef64cb46c7
#
_entry.id   1aafa2caa13eda1b420da9ef64cb46c7
#
_cell.length_a   1.000
_cell.length_b   1.000
_cell.length_c   1.000
_cell.angle_alpha   90.00
_cell.angle_beta   90.00
_cell.angle_gamma   90.00
#
_symmetry.space_group_name_H-M   'P 1'
#
loop_
_entity.id
_entity.type
_entity.pdbx_description
1 polymer ?
#
loop_
_entity_poly.entity_id
_entity_poly.type
_entity_poly.pdbx_seq_one_letter_code
_entity_poly.pdbx_strand_id
1 'polypeptide(L)'
;VKVLGLGGGHLAGPEQSDDVAIALIRGAIDRGINFVDTSPDYGLSERRIGMALAGGWRDRTYLQTKVGSHPKYMRDWSKEATAWSLENSFKTLQVDYVDSVLIHGPRHDIEAPLGECFEVMLDWKDKGRIGAVGVGVRQPEFHQRAIAAGADIVLSFLNYTLLDQALAEETIPFAIEHDVGVIIGSPLANSLLAGPEPIQTEVG
;
A
#
# COMPACT_ATOMS: atom_id res chain seq x y z
N VAL A 1 6.22 0.72 -13.71
CA VAL A 1 6.67 0.26 -12.39
C VAL A 1 7.74 -0.82 -12.58
N LYS A 2 8.75 -0.84 -11.73
CA LYS A 2 9.73 -1.94 -11.67
C LYS A 2 9.19 -3.10 -10.83
N VAL A 3 9.72 -4.30 -11.04
CA VAL A 3 9.26 -5.52 -10.35
C VAL A 3 9.45 -5.44 -8.82
N LEU A 4 10.54 -4.79 -8.36
CA LEU A 4 10.83 -4.64 -6.94
C LEU A 4 10.38 -3.28 -6.44
N GLY A 5 9.60 -3.27 -5.36
CA GLY A 5 9.14 -2.07 -4.65
C GLY A 5 9.74 -1.93 -3.25
N LEU A 6 9.71 -0.73 -2.70
CA LEU A 6 10.07 -0.41 -1.32
C LEU A 6 8.82 -0.30 -0.45
N GLY A 7 8.64 -1.21 0.50
CA GLY A 7 7.58 -1.14 1.51
C GLY A 7 7.96 -0.21 2.67
N GLY A 8 7.07 0.70 3.03
CA GLY A 8 7.29 1.71 4.08
C GLY A 8 7.06 1.25 5.51
N GLY A 9 6.59 0.03 5.75
CA GLY A 9 6.27 -0.45 7.10
C GLY A 9 7.45 -0.37 8.07
N HIS A 10 8.66 -0.65 7.63
CA HIS A 10 9.88 -0.55 8.45
C HIS A 10 10.46 0.88 8.58
N LEU A 11 9.82 1.88 7.97
CA LEU A 11 10.17 3.28 8.15
C LEU A 11 9.38 3.95 9.30
N ALA A 12 8.61 3.16 10.04
CA ALA A 12 7.62 3.62 11.01
C ALA A 12 8.23 4.10 12.34
N GLY A 13 9.26 3.40 12.82
CA GLY A 13 9.74 3.48 14.20
C GLY A 13 10.56 4.72 14.52
N PRO A 14 10.48 5.23 15.76
CA PRO A 14 11.26 6.38 16.21
C PRO A 14 12.75 6.06 16.45
N GLU A 15 13.11 4.79 16.53
CA GLU A 15 14.50 4.32 16.71
C GLU A 15 15.40 4.63 15.51
N GLN A 16 14.82 4.81 14.32
CA GLN A 16 15.52 5.25 13.12
C GLN A 16 15.41 6.77 12.99
N SER A 17 16.52 7.46 12.73
CA SER A 17 16.46 8.90 12.45
C SER A 17 15.87 9.19 11.07
N ASP A 18 15.34 10.40 10.89
CA ASP A 18 14.81 10.85 9.60
C ASP A 18 15.89 10.84 8.51
N ASP A 19 17.12 11.26 8.83
CA ASP A 19 18.23 11.28 7.87
C ASP A 19 18.58 9.89 7.36
N VAL A 20 18.58 8.88 8.23
CA VAL A 20 18.81 7.48 7.85
C VAL A 20 17.67 6.98 6.96
N ALA A 21 16.43 7.28 7.31
CA ALA A 21 15.26 6.87 6.51
C ALA A 21 15.28 7.53 5.12
N ILE A 22 15.57 8.83 5.04
CA ILE A 22 15.68 9.57 3.78
C ILE A 22 16.81 9.01 2.91
N ALA A 23 17.98 8.75 3.50
CA ALA A 23 19.12 8.18 2.78
C ALA A 23 18.80 6.77 2.24
N LEU A 24 18.08 5.94 3.01
CA LEU A 24 17.63 4.62 2.60
C LEU A 24 16.67 4.71 1.40
N ILE A 25 15.64 5.57 1.48
CA ILE A 25 14.64 5.73 0.41
C ILE A 25 15.34 6.21 -0.87
N ARG A 26 16.14 7.27 -0.80
CA ARG A 26 16.86 7.81 -1.96
C ARG A 26 17.87 6.82 -2.52
N GLY A 27 18.60 6.12 -1.64
CA GLY A 27 19.51 5.06 -2.05
C GLY A 27 18.84 3.88 -2.76
N ALA A 28 17.60 3.54 -2.39
CA ALA A 28 16.81 2.53 -3.07
C ALA A 28 16.38 3.03 -4.47
N ILE A 29 15.94 4.28 -4.58
CA ILE A 29 15.55 4.89 -5.86
C ILE A 29 16.75 4.97 -6.81
N ASP A 30 17.92 5.37 -6.34
CA ASP A 30 19.15 5.43 -7.14
C ASP A 30 19.60 4.05 -7.65
N ARG A 31 19.24 2.98 -6.95
CA ARG A 31 19.46 1.59 -7.39
C ARG A 31 18.36 1.05 -8.31
N GLY A 32 17.41 1.90 -8.70
CA GLY A 32 16.40 1.58 -9.70
C GLY A 32 15.05 1.12 -9.14
N ILE A 33 14.85 1.09 -7.82
CA ILE A 33 13.51 0.93 -7.23
C ILE A 33 12.71 2.19 -7.54
N ASN A 34 11.54 2.03 -8.13
CA ASN A 34 10.67 3.16 -8.47
C ASN A 34 9.22 3.02 -7.98
N PHE A 35 8.92 2.02 -7.16
CA PHE A 35 7.64 1.86 -6.50
C PHE A 35 7.83 1.96 -4.98
N VAL A 36 7.09 2.86 -4.34
CA VAL A 36 7.18 3.14 -2.90
C VAL A 36 5.77 3.01 -2.31
N ASP A 37 5.60 2.06 -1.39
CA ASP A 37 4.34 1.81 -0.69
C ASP A 37 4.40 2.31 0.75
N THR A 38 3.35 2.95 1.22
CA THR A 38 3.19 3.40 2.60
C THR A 38 1.74 3.31 3.08
N SER A 39 1.49 3.79 4.28
CA SER A 39 0.16 3.88 4.91
C SER A 39 0.19 4.89 6.05
N PRO A 40 -0.91 5.58 6.34
CA PRO A 40 -1.03 6.42 7.54
C PRO A 40 -0.92 5.64 8.86
N ASP A 41 -1.08 4.32 8.82
CA ASP A 41 -0.87 3.41 9.96
C ASP A 41 0.62 3.08 10.21
N TYR A 42 1.50 3.44 9.31
CA TYR A 42 2.93 3.16 9.43
C TYR A 42 3.68 4.30 10.12
N GLY A 43 3.20 4.78 11.26
CA GLY A 43 3.86 5.76 12.11
C GLY A 43 4.46 6.95 11.35
N LEU A 44 5.78 7.06 11.31
CA LEU A 44 6.50 8.17 10.66
C LEU A 44 6.71 7.98 9.15
N SER A 45 6.25 6.87 8.57
CA SER A 45 6.59 6.48 7.19
C SER A 45 6.16 7.51 6.14
N GLU A 46 4.90 7.95 6.13
CA GLU A 46 4.43 8.95 5.16
C GLU A 46 5.25 10.25 5.23
N ARG A 47 5.52 10.75 6.43
CA ARG A 47 6.31 11.97 6.63
C ARG A 47 7.75 11.82 6.08
N ARG A 48 8.41 10.71 6.38
CA ARG A 48 9.77 10.41 5.92
C ARG A 48 9.85 10.24 4.40
N ILE A 49 8.86 9.59 3.82
CA ILE A 49 8.75 9.44 2.37
C ILE A 49 8.52 10.81 1.72
N GLY A 50 7.63 11.65 2.24
CA GLY A 50 7.43 13.01 1.76
C GLY A 50 8.72 13.82 1.74
N MET A 51 9.48 13.81 2.85
CA MET A 51 10.79 14.46 2.94
C MET A 51 11.81 13.87 1.94
N ALA A 52 11.82 12.56 1.75
CA ALA A 52 12.74 11.89 0.83
C ALA A 52 12.44 12.21 -0.63
N LEU A 53 11.16 12.36 -0.98
CA LEU A 53 10.70 12.62 -2.35
C LEU A 53 10.78 14.09 -2.75
N ALA A 54 11.05 15.00 -1.83
CA ALA A 54 11.26 16.42 -2.14
C ALA A 54 12.47 16.65 -3.07
N GLY A 55 12.42 17.75 -3.86
CA GLY A 55 13.54 18.14 -4.73
C GLY A 55 13.68 17.30 -5.99
N GLY A 56 12.56 16.89 -6.61
CA GLY A 56 12.53 16.16 -7.88
C GLY A 56 12.58 14.63 -7.76
N TRP A 57 12.70 14.10 -6.54
CA TRP A 57 12.69 12.64 -6.35
C TRP A 57 11.32 12.02 -6.60
N ARG A 58 10.23 12.80 -6.38
CA ARG A 58 8.85 12.36 -6.65
C ARG A 58 8.65 11.93 -8.10
N ASP A 59 9.25 12.62 -9.06
CA ASP A 59 9.11 12.35 -10.49
C ASP A 59 9.74 11.02 -10.93
N ARG A 60 10.56 10.43 -10.07
CA ARG A 60 11.25 9.15 -10.31
C ARG A 60 10.52 7.95 -9.71
N THR A 61 9.36 8.17 -9.06
CA THR A 61 8.68 7.15 -8.26
C THR A 61 7.20 7.06 -8.58
N TYR A 62 6.67 5.85 -8.44
CA TYR A 62 5.26 5.55 -8.27
C TYR A 62 4.99 5.43 -6.77
N LEU A 63 4.13 6.29 -6.26
CA LEU A 63 3.82 6.41 -4.83
C LEU A 63 2.45 5.83 -4.52
N GLN A 64 2.40 4.91 -3.57
CA GLN A 64 1.18 4.31 -3.05
C GLN A 64 0.98 4.62 -1.58
N THR A 65 -0.24 4.97 -1.19
CA THR A 65 -0.67 5.02 0.21
C THR A 65 -1.99 4.29 0.41
N LYS A 66 -2.57 4.37 1.61
CA LYS A 66 -3.76 3.60 1.96
C LYS A 66 -4.77 4.44 2.72
N VAL A 67 -6.03 4.00 2.77
CA VAL A 67 -7.13 4.58 3.55
C VAL A 67 -7.76 3.57 4.48
N GLY A 68 -8.52 4.04 5.47
CA GLY A 68 -9.22 3.20 6.45
C GLY A 68 -8.37 2.74 7.62
N SER A 69 -7.09 3.11 7.69
CA SER A 69 -6.15 2.72 8.75
C SER A 69 -5.55 3.88 9.51
N HIS A 70 -5.96 5.12 9.25
CA HIS A 70 -5.49 6.26 10.02
C HIS A 70 -5.95 6.16 11.49
N PRO A 71 -5.08 6.36 12.50
CA PRO A 71 -5.42 6.19 13.92
C PRO A 71 -6.66 6.99 14.37
N LYS A 72 -6.90 8.18 13.80
CA LYS A 72 -8.06 9.01 14.12
C LYS A 72 -9.38 8.42 13.62
N TYR A 73 -9.36 7.72 12.48
CA TYR A 73 -10.54 7.17 11.79
C TYR A 73 -10.32 5.69 11.44
N MET A 74 -9.84 4.92 12.41
CA MET A 74 -9.55 3.50 12.21
C MET A 74 -10.80 2.72 11.83
N ARG A 75 -10.81 2.18 10.60
CA ARG A 75 -11.95 1.44 10.01
C ARG A 75 -13.27 2.21 9.96
N ASP A 76 -13.17 3.51 9.87
CA ASP A 76 -14.29 4.35 9.50
C ASP A 76 -14.28 4.51 7.97
N TRP A 77 -15.27 3.87 7.32
CA TRP A 77 -15.39 3.80 5.86
C TRP A 77 -16.32 4.89 5.30
N SER A 78 -16.73 5.85 6.13
CA SER A 78 -17.55 6.98 5.71
C SER A 78 -16.83 7.88 4.70
N LYS A 79 -17.62 8.61 3.91
CA LYS A 79 -17.09 9.63 2.96
C LYS A 79 -16.23 10.67 3.67
N GLU A 80 -16.67 11.14 4.83
CA GLU A 80 -15.96 12.16 5.63
C GLU A 80 -14.60 11.63 6.10
N ALA A 81 -14.56 10.45 6.72
CA ALA A 81 -13.32 9.85 7.23
C ALA A 81 -12.33 9.55 6.10
N THR A 82 -12.83 9.04 4.98
CA THR A 82 -12.00 8.72 3.82
C THR A 82 -11.42 9.98 3.18
N ALA A 83 -12.23 10.99 2.90
CA ALA A 83 -11.77 12.25 2.33
C ALA A 83 -10.75 12.93 3.25
N TRP A 84 -11.02 12.98 4.55
CA TRP A 84 -10.08 13.52 5.52
C TRP A 84 -8.75 12.75 5.54
N SER A 85 -8.80 11.41 5.50
CA SER A 85 -7.61 10.55 5.49
C SER A 85 -6.74 10.82 4.27
N LEU A 86 -7.34 10.93 3.09
CA LEU A 86 -6.65 11.25 1.83
C LEU A 86 -5.98 12.64 1.91
N GLU A 87 -6.72 13.68 2.31
CA GLU A 87 -6.14 15.03 2.45
C GLU A 87 -4.99 15.05 3.46
N ASN A 88 -5.11 14.33 4.57
CA ASN A 88 -4.06 14.22 5.57
C ASN A 88 -2.81 13.51 5.02
N SER A 89 -2.99 12.40 4.31
CA SER A 89 -1.88 11.66 3.67
C SER A 89 -1.18 12.52 2.62
N PHE A 90 -1.91 13.25 1.77
CA PHE A 90 -1.34 14.13 0.76
C PHE A 90 -0.54 15.26 1.39
N LYS A 91 -1.06 15.87 2.47
CA LYS A 91 -0.34 16.88 3.24
C LYS A 91 0.93 16.32 3.89
N THR A 92 0.86 15.12 4.48
CA THR A 92 1.99 14.48 5.17
C THR A 92 3.07 14.06 4.18
N LEU A 93 2.68 13.53 3.02
CA LEU A 93 3.54 13.16 1.91
C LEU A 93 4.04 14.37 1.10
N GLN A 94 3.45 15.57 1.30
CA GLN A 94 3.78 16.80 0.57
C GLN A 94 3.59 16.65 -0.95
N VAL A 95 2.47 16.06 -1.37
CA VAL A 95 2.14 15.81 -2.78
C VAL A 95 0.71 16.22 -3.10
N ASP A 96 0.46 16.53 -4.39
CA ASP A 96 -0.88 16.82 -4.92
C ASP A 96 -1.50 15.63 -5.66
N TYR A 97 -0.69 14.59 -5.89
CA TYR A 97 -1.06 13.39 -6.62
C TYR A 97 -0.33 12.17 -6.06
N VAL A 98 -1.03 11.04 -5.99
CA VAL A 98 -0.43 9.71 -5.74
C VAL A 98 -0.80 8.75 -6.86
N ASP A 99 0.10 7.83 -7.17
CA ASP A 99 -0.10 6.86 -8.26
C ASP A 99 -1.12 5.79 -7.91
N SER A 100 -1.25 5.44 -6.62
CA SER A 100 -2.31 4.53 -6.19
C SER A 100 -2.70 4.73 -4.72
N VAL A 101 -3.96 4.38 -4.43
CA VAL A 101 -4.50 4.30 -3.06
C VAL A 101 -5.20 2.97 -2.88
N LEU A 102 -4.94 2.30 -1.76
CA LEU A 102 -5.60 1.06 -1.41
C LEU A 102 -6.45 1.19 -0.14
N ILE A 103 -7.58 0.50 -0.10
CA ILE A 103 -8.28 0.21 1.15
C ILE A 103 -7.39 -0.71 1.98
N HIS A 104 -7.10 -0.35 3.23
CA HIS A 104 -6.16 -1.04 4.08
C HIS A 104 -6.82 -2.00 5.05
N GLY A 105 -6.74 -3.30 4.78
CA GLY A 105 -7.08 -4.35 5.74
C GLY A 105 -8.53 -4.34 6.25
N PRO A 106 -9.54 -4.35 5.39
CA PRO A 106 -10.89 -4.69 5.83
C PRO A 106 -10.88 -6.13 6.34
N ARG A 107 -11.00 -6.34 7.66
CA ARG A 107 -10.70 -7.65 8.29
C ARG A 107 -11.73 -8.72 7.97
N HIS A 108 -13.02 -8.38 8.06
CA HIS A 108 -14.12 -9.35 8.04
C HIS A 108 -15.26 -8.93 7.10
N ASP A 109 -15.23 -7.69 6.60
CA ASP A 109 -16.28 -7.14 5.77
C ASP A 109 -15.65 -6.27 4.67
N ILE A 110 -15.76 -6.71 3.43
CA ILE A 110 -15.29 -5.97 2.27
C ILE A 110 -16.38 -5.04 1.72
N GLU A 111 -17.66 -5.30 2.00
CA GLU A 111 -18.77 -4.55 1.43
C GLU A 111 -18.81 -3.11 1.98
N ALA A 112 -18.60 -2.93 3.28
CA ALA A 112 -18.58 -1.60 3.88
C ALA A 112 -17.52 -0.67 3.26
N PRO A 113 -16.24 -1.07 3.13
CA PRO A 113 -15.26 -0.23 2.45
C PRO A 113 -15.47 -0.10 0.93
N LEU A 114 -16.10 -1.05 0.24
CA LEU A 114 -16.46 -0.92 -1.17
C LEU A 114 -17.67 0.00 -1.42
N GLY A 115 -18.35 0.45 -0.36
CA GLY A 115 -19.37 1.50 -0.43
C GLY A 115 -18.76 2.90 -0.50
N GLU A 116 -19.10 3.74 0.48
CA GLU A 116 -18.74 5.18 0.51
C GLU A 116 -17.25 5.46 0.40
N CYS A 117 -16.41 4.62 1.03
CA CYS A 117 -14.96 4.80 0.96
C CYS A 117 -14.46 4.64 -0.49
N PHE A 118 -14.88 3.61 -1.18
CA PHE A 118 -14.45 3.35 -2.56
C PHE A 118 -15.00 4.39 -3.54
N GLU A 119 -16.24 4.87 -3.33
CA GLU A 119 -16.81 5.97 -4.10
C GLU A 119 -15.96 7.25 -4.01
N VAL A 120 -15.48 7.60 -2.82
CA VAL A 120 -14.57 8.75 -2.64
C VAL A 120 -13.25 8.54 -3.37
N MET A 121 -12.68 7.34 -3.32
CA MET A 121 -11.44 7.03 -4.02
C MET A 121 -11.61 7.15 -5.55
N LEU A 122 -12.73 6.67 -6.10
CA LEU A 122 -13.06 6.80 -7.53
C LEU A 122 -13.26 8.28 -7.92
N ASP A 123 -13.97 9.07 -7.12
CA ASP A 123 -14.14 10.51 -7.35
C ASP A 123 -12.78 11.26 -7.41
N TRP A 124 -11.85 10.89 -6.52
CA TRP A 124 -10.50 11.47 -6.53
C TRP A 124 -9.66 11.00 -7.72
N LYS A 125 -9.88 9.78 -8.19
CA LYS A 125 -9.28 9.26 -9.42
C LYS A 125 -9.80 10.04 -10.64
N ASP A 126 -11.10 10.24 -10.74
CA ASP A 126 -11.73 11.03 -11.81
C ASP A 126 -11.25 12.49 -11.83
N LYS A 127 -10.94 13.06 -10.66
CA LYS A 127 -10.32 14.39 -10.51
C LYS A 127 -8.82 14.41 -10.81
N GLY A 128 -8.22 13.28 -11.14
CA GLY A 128 -6.79 13.16 -11.43
C GLY A 128 -5.86 13.31 -10.23
N ARG A 129 -6.39 13.15 -9.01
CA ARG A 129 -5.57 13.18 -7.78
C ARG A 129 -5.00 11.81 -7.42
N ILE A 130 -5.64 10.74 -7.88
CA ILE A 130 -5.22 9.34 -7.69
C ILE A 130 -5.13 8.69 -9.08
N GLY A 131 -4.08 7.94 -9.36
CA GLY A 131 -3.92 7.22 -10.63
C GLY A 131 -4.67 5.90 -10.68
N ALA A 132 -4.63 5.13 -9.60
CA ALA A 132 -5.25 3.81 -9.49
C ALA A 132 -5.80 3.56 -8.09
N VAL A 133 -6.87 2.81 -7.98
CA VAL A 133 -7.53 2.45 -6.72
C VAL A 133 -7.59 0.94 -6.52
N GLY A 134 -7.62 0.50 -5.27
CA GLY A 134 -7.71 -0.93 -4.99
C GLY A 134 -7.80 -1.31 -3.53
N VAL A 135 -7.41 -2.54 -3.21
CA VAL A 135 -7.50 -3.10 -1.86
C VAL A 135 -6.21 -3.84 -1.47
N GLY A 136 -5.81 -3.71 -0.20
CA GLY A 136 -4.70 -4.44 0.40
C GLY A 136 -5.19 -5.41 1.47
N VAL A 137 -5.35 -6.70 1.11
CA VAL A 137 -5.87 -7.78 1.96
C VAL A 137 -5.22 -9.11 1.61
N ARG A 138 -5.51 -10.18 2.36
CA ARG A 138 -5.04 -11.54 2.04
C ARG A 138 -6.10 -12.41 1.38
N GLN A 139 -7.37 -12.13 1.60
CA GLN A 139 -8.49 -12.97 1.21
C GLN A 139 -8.75 -12.88 -0.30
N PRO A 140 -8.67 -13.99 -1.06
CA PRO A 140 -8.94 -14.00 -2.50
C PRO A 140 -10.36 -13.52 -2.85
N GLU A 141 -11.34 -13.89 -2.04
CA GLU A 141 -12.74 -13.46 -2.22
C GLU A 141 -12.90 -11.93 -2.12
N PHE A 142 -12.08 -11.26 -1.30
CA PHE A 142 -12.08 -9.81 -1.20
C PHE A 142 -11.41 -9.16 -2.41
N HIS A 143 -10.37 -9.78 -2.97
CA HIS A 143 -9.79 -9.33 -4.22
C HIS A 143 -10.81 -9.41 -5.36
N GLN A 144 -11.52 -10.52 -5.48
CA GLN A 144 -12.56 -10.71 -6.51
C GLN A 144 -13.68 -9.67 -6.37
N ARG A 145 -14.15 -9.39 -5.15
CA ARG A 145 -15.16 -8.37 -4.89
C ARG A 145 -14.67 -6.96 -5.25
N ALA A 146 -13.43 -6.61 -4.88
CA ALA A 146 -12.85 -5.32 -5.22
C ALA A 146 -12.65 -5.15 -6.73
N ILE A 147 -12.19 -6.17 -7.42
CA ILE A 147 -12.04 -6.20 -8.89
C ILE A 147 -13.40 -6.00 -9.57
N ALA A 148 -14.43 -6.71 -9.12
CA ALA A 148 -15.78 -6.55 -9.62
C ALA A 148 -16.38 -5.15 -9.37
N ALA A 149 -15.92 -4.45 -8.32
CA ALA A 149 -16.28 -3.07 -8.02
C ALA A 149 -15.47 -2.03 -8.81
N GLY A 150 -14.49 -2.45 -9.63
CA GLY A 150 -13.67 -1.55 -10.46
C GLY A 150 -12.31 -1.20 -9.89
N ALA A 151 -11.75 -2.04 -9.02
CA ALA A 151 -10.37 -1.86 -8.56
C ALA A 151 -9.37 -2.09 -9.71
N ASP A 152 -8.36 -1.23 -9.80
CA ASP A 152 -7.26 -1.34 -10.75
C ASP A 152 -6.11 -2.21 -10.22
N ILE A 153 -6.00 -2.33 -8.89
CA ILE A 153 -4.89 -2.98 -8.21
C ILE A 153 -5.40 -3.76 -7.00
N VAL A 154 -4.84 -4.94 -6.78
CA VAL A 154 -4.95 -5.65 -5.51
C VAL A 154 -3.57 -5.90 -4.92
N LEU A 155 -3.44 -5.74 -3.60
CA LEU A 155 -2.23 -6.09 -2.87
C LEU A 155 -2.54 -7.23 -1.92
N SER A 156 -1.77 -8.30 -2.01
CA SER A 156 -1.80 -9.39 -1.06
C SER A 156 -0.45 -9.54 -0.34
N PHE A 157 -0.45 -10.05 0.87
CA PHE A 157 0.76 -10.22 1.66
C PHE A 157 0.82 -11.60 2.32
N LEU A 158 2.04 -12.15 2.44
CA LEU A 158 2.34 -13.44 3.06
C LEU A 158 1.79 -14.69 2.36
N ASN A 159 1.05 -14.59 1.28
CA ASN A 159 0.44 -15.72 0.56
C ASN A 159 0.98 -15.91 -0.89
N TYR A 160 2.14 -15.28 -1.19
CA TYR A 160 2.96 -15.59 -2.35
C TYR A 160 4.44 -15.53 -1.96
N THR A 161 4.88 -16.57 -1.30
CA THR A 161 6.23 -16.74 -0.75
C THR A 161 6.77 -18.11 -1.14
N LEU A 162 7.96 -18.47 -0.69
CA LEU A 162 8.45 -19.85 -0.83
C LEU A 162 7.71 -20.86 0.07
N LEU A 163 6.94 -20.37 1.06
CA LEU A 163 6.21 -21.19 2.03
C LEU A 163 4.72 -21.32 1.72
N ASP A 164 4.15 -20.32 1.05
CA ASP A 164 2.72 -20.24 0.73
C ASP A 164 2.58 -19.60 -0.65
N GLN A 165 1.83 -20.23 -1.55
CA GLN A 165 1.61 -19.79 -2.93
C GLN A 165 0.10 -19.71 -3.26
N ALA A 166 -0.77 -19.66 -2.26
CA ALA A 166 -2.22 -19.65 -2.45
C ALA A 166 -2.72 -18.52 -3.37
N LEU A 167 -2.01 -17.39 -3.40
CA LEU A 167 -2.34 -16.28 -4.31
C LEU A 167 -2.32 -16.69 -5.80
N ALA A 168 -1.46 -17.65 -6.17
CA ALA A 168 -1.36 -18.13 -7.56
C ALA A 168 -2.57 -18.93 -8.01
N GLU A 169 -3.33 -19.50 -7.10
CA GLU A 169 -4.44 -20.40 -7.42
C GLU A 169 -5.72 -19.64 -7.78
N GLU A 170 -5.99 -18.53 -7.10
CA GLU A 170 -7.25 -17.80 -7.25
C GLU A 170 -7.05 -16.35 -7.70
N THR A 171 -6.29 -15.54 -6.96
CA THR A 171 -6.21 -14.09 -7.20
C THR A 171 -5.48 -13.75 -8.50
N ILE A 172 -4.32 -14.38 -8.76
CA ILE A 172 -3.51 -14.03 -9.94
C ILE A 172 -4.26 -14.35 -11.24
N PRO A 173 -4.85 -15.56 -11.44
CA PRO A 173 -5.63 -15.85 -12.64
C PRO A 173 -6.81 -14.89 -12.83
N PHE A 174 -7.54 -14.60 -11.75
CA PHE A 174 -8.69 -13.70 -11.81
C PHE A 174 -8.29 -12.27 -12.15
N ALA A 175 -7.19 -11.77 -11.58
CA ALA A 175 -6.66 -10.45 -11.88
C ALA A 175 -6.18 -10.33 -13.34
N ILE A 176 -5.55 -11.37 -13.90
CA ILE A 176 -5.14 -11.42 -15.31
C ILE A 176 -6.35 -11.32 -16.23
N GLU A 177 -7.41 -12.07 -15.93
CA GLU A 177 -8.65 -12.06 -16.72
C GLU A 177 -9.30 -10.67 -16.79
N HIS A 178 -9.13 -9.86 -15.73
CA HIS A 178 -9.75 -8.54 -15.60
C HIS A 178 -8.77 -7.37 -15.83
N ASP A 179 -7.53 -7.63 -16.28
CA ASP A 179 -6.48 -6.63 -16.50
C ASP A 179 -6.17 -5.78 -15.24
N VAL A 180 -6.14 -6.43 -14.07
CA VAL A 180 -5.89 -5.81 -12.76
C VAL A 180 -4.47 -6.08 -12.29
N GLY A 181 -3.79 -5.05 -11.79
CA GLY A 181 -2.44 -5.15 -11.23
C GLY A 181 -2.41 -5.93 -9.91
N VAL A 182 -1.39 -6.79 -9.72
CA VAL A 182 -1.19 -7.52 -8.46
C VAL A 182 0.13 -7.08 -7.81
N ILE A 183 0.05 -6.69 -6.54
CA ILE A 183 1.21 -6.35 -5.71
C ILE A 183 1.37 -7.42 -4.63
N ILE A 184 2.60 -7.92 -4.48
CA ILE A 184 2.95 -8.92 -3.49
C ILE A 184 3.70 -8.25 -2.35
N GLY A 185 3.09 -8.22 -1.16
CA GLY A 185 3.70 -7.76 0.08
C GLY A 185 4.34 -8.90 0.87
N SER A 186 5.37 -8.57 1.66
CA SER A 186 6.04 -9.50 2.58
C SER A 186 6.47 -10.83 1.93
N PRO A 187 7.16 -10.82 0.74
CA PRO A 187 7.54 -12.05 0.04
C PRO A 187 8.58 -12.88 0.81
N LEU A 188 9.25 -12.29 1.80
CA LEU A 188 10.19 -12.96 2.70
C LEU A 188 9.54 -13.46 4.00
N ALA A 189 8.22 -13.60 4.03
CA ALA A 189 7.45 -14.13 5.16
C ALA A 189 7.82 -13.46 6.50
N ASN A 190 7.75 -12.11 6.57
CA ASN A 190 8.13 -11.33 7.75
C ASN A 190 9.55 -11.63 8.27
N SER A 191 10.51 -11.72 7.36
CA SER A 191 11.92 -12.02 7.59
C SER A 191 12.26 -13.48 7.88
N LEU A 192 11.28 -14.39 7.96
CA LEU A 192 11.53 -15.82 8.15
C LEU A 192 12.44 -16.40 7.04
N LEU A 193 12.35 -15.87 5.83
CA LEU A 193 13.13 -16.29 4.67
C LEU A 193 14.35 -15.38 4.39
N ALA A 194 14.64 -14.41 5.25
CA ALA A 194 15.65 -13.38 4.99
C ALA A 194 17.03 -13.66 5.61
N GLY A 195 17.22 -14.72 6.34
CA GLY A 195 18.47 -15.00 7.06
C GLY A 195 18.79 -16.47 7.21
N PRO A 196 20.01 -16.80 7.67
CA PRO A 196 20.41 -18.19 7.92
C PRO A 196 19.68 -18.82 9.12
N GLU A 197 19.17 -18.01 10.04
CA GLU A 197 18.37 -18.46 11.19
C GLU A 197 17.06 -17.66 11.23
N PRO A 198 15.91 -18.36 11.31
CA PRO A 198 14.64 -17.68 11.48
C PRO A 198 14.64 -16.95 12.82
N ILE A 199 14.52 -15.63 12.77
CA ILE A 199 14.17 -14.84 13.95
C ILE A 199 12.78 -15.32 14.38
N GLN A 200 12.60 -15.68 15.64
CA GLN A 200 11.28 -16.02 16.18
C GLN A 200 10.35 -14.81 16.02
N THR A 201 9.59 -14.81 14.95
CA THR A 201 8.49 -13.88 14.75
C THR A 201 7.22 -14.65 15.01
N GLU A 202 6.37 -14.14 15.89
CA GLU A 202 5.00 -14.61 15.97
C GLU A 202 4.35 -14.37 14.60
N VAL A 203 4.15 -15.44 13.87
CA VAL A 203 3.35 -15.42 12.64
C VAL A 203 1.91 -15.46 13.12
N GLY A 204 1.30 -14.27 13.27
CA GLY A 204 -0.10 -14.12 13.61
C GLY A 204 -1.01 -14.31 12.41
#